data_2a3481e75f998939d75ca69219b1e984
#
_entry.id   2a3481e75f998939d75ca69219b1e984
#
_cell.length_a   1.000
_cell.length_b   1.000
_cell.length_c   1.000
_cell.angle_alpha   90.00
_cell.angle_beta   90.00
_cell.angle_gamma   90.00
#
_symmetry.space_group_name_H-M   'P 1'
#
loop_
_entity.id
_entity.type
_entity.pdbx_description
1 polymer ?
#
loop_
_entity_poly.entity_id
_entity_poly.type
_entity_poly.pdbx_seq_one_letter_code
_entity_poly.pdbx_strand_id
1 'polypeptide(L)'
;MKKQIVVLTILSASFFQSCGKPLEGLERLKEERKTIVTELSTLQTYLDELNEQITELDTTTIDAAKKVSAITINEDVFEHYFEIQGSVKADKNVIVVPEVGGLISEISVHEGDQILKGSIIARINSDVVSSNMKELEEQRDLAKYMFDKQQSLYDKGVGTELAVKQAEGQFRTLEQTIKSVQTQQGKFVVRAPFDGYVEQVFPVQGEMTGPASPIIRLIALDKMSVKADISESYLRGINMNSAAQLRFPSLGLEPIIGLKLKRIGKFVNPVNRTITVEIDVPAKIEGVVPNLMSVLTT
;
A
#
# COMPACT_ATOMS: atom_id res chain seq x y z
N MET A 1 -19.80 76.72 -19.27
CA MET A 1 -18.53 76.39 -19.95
C MET A 1 -17.28 76.70 -19.10
N LYS A 2 -17.34 76.81 -17.76
CA LYS A 2 -16.17 77.11 -16.89
C LYS A 2 -15.83 75.98 -15.84
N LYS A 3 -16.56 74.85 -15.86
CA LYS A 3 -16.35 73.77 -14.90
C LYS A 3 -15.65 72.50 -15.49
N GLN A 4 -15.36 72.45 -16.77
CA GLN A 4 -14.70 71.27 -17.39
C GLN A 4 -13.16 71.32 -17.40
N ILE A 5 -12.55 72.43 -17.00
CA ILE A 5 -11.07 72.59 -17.09
C ILE A 5 -10.39 72.18 -15.78
N VAL A 6 -11.11 72.05 -14.66
CA VAL A 6 -10.52 71.77 -13.34
C VAL A 6 -10.25 70.27 -13.15
N VAL A 7 -10.94 69.40 -13.85
CA VAL A 7 -10.77 67.91 -13.65
C VAL A 7 -9.54 67.37 -14.41
N LEU A 8 -9.09 68.05 -15.47
CA LEU A 8 -7.99 67.56 -16.32
C LEU A 8 -6.59 67.98 -15.82
N THR A 9 -6.51 68.93 -14.87
CA THR A 9 -5.24 69.42 -14.38
C THR A 9 -4.74 68.73 -13.09
N ILE A 10 -5.54 67.90 -12.44
CA ILE A 10 -5.14 67.15 -11.23
C ILE A 10 -4.41 65.84 -11.59
N LEU A 11 -4.53 65.37 -12.85
CA LEU A 11 -3.92 64.06 -13.25
C LEU A 11 -2.44 64.18 -13.68
N SER A 12 -1.85 65.39 -13.78
CA SER A 12 -0.47 65.54 -14.28
C SER A 12 0.58 65.97 -13.23
N ALA A 13 0.20 66.14 -11.94
CA ALA A 13 1.10 66.69 -10.92
C ALA A 13 1.64 65.69 -9.87
N SER A 14 1.31 64.39 -9.97
CA SER A 14 1.73 63.39 -8.95
C SER A 14 2.81 62.42 -9.41
N PHE A 15 3.63 62.76 -10.42
CA PHE A 15 4.66 61.85 -10.92
C PHE A 15 6.11 62.21 -10.54
N PHE A 16 6.35 63.07 -9.55
CA PHE A 16 7.71 63.30 -9.04
C PHE A 16 7.69 63.54 -7.55
N GLN A 17 8.05 62.56 -6.80
CA GLN A 17 8.87 62.49 -5.60
C GLN A 17 8.42 61.37 -4.65
N SER A 18 8.95 60.22 -4.83
CA SER A 18 9.08 59.27 -3.72
C SER A 18 10.39 58.51 -3.87
N CYS A 19 11.43 59.02 -3.24
CA CYS A 19 12.63 58.30 -2.92
C CYS A 19 12.36 57.61 -1.57
N GLY A 20 11.65 56.46 -1.57
CA GLY A 20 11.38 55.61 -0.44
C GLY A 20 11.76 54.17 -0.77
N LYS A 21 12.39 53.48 0.18
CA LYS A 21 12.79 52.06 0.07
C LYS A 21 11.71 51.19 -0.56
N PRO A 22 12.04 50.25 -1.42
CA PRO A 22 11.05 49.38 -2.03
C PRO A 22 10.36 48.54 -0.93
N LEU A 23 9.06 48.81 -0.73
CA LEU A 23 8.16 47.94 0.00
C LEU A 23 8.18 46.57 -0.67
N GLU A 24 8.30 45.50 0.10
CA GLU A 24 8.18 44.14 -0.41
C GLU A 24 6.87 43.99 -1.21
N GLY A 25 6.88 43.27 -2.31
CA GLY A 25 5.82 43.27 -3.32
C GLY A 25 4.39 43.08 -2.78
N LEU A 26 4.20 42.38 -1.67
CA LEU A 26 2.89 42.16 -1.04
C LEU A 26 2.37 43.44 -0.33
N GLU A 27 3.21 44.20 0.34
CA GLU A 27 2.80 45.46 1.02
C GLU A 27 2.45 46.54 -0.01
N ARG A 28 3.19 46.62 -1.10
CA ARG A 28 2.86 47.48 -2.24
C ARG A 28 1.51 47.15 -2.85
N LEU A 29 1.22 45.89 -3.08
CA LEU A 29 -0.08 45.44 -3.63
C LEU A 29 -1.23 45.70 -2.63
N LYS A 30 -1.00 45.59 -1.35
CA LYS A 30 -1.99 45.93 -0.31
C LYS A 30 -2.31 47.43 -0.27
N GLU A 31 -1.30 48.29 -0.37
CA GLU A 31 -1.50 49.76 -0.46
C GLU A 31 -2.18 50.17 -1.77
N GLU A 32 -1.80 49.56 -2.88
CA GLU A 32 -2.44 49.83 -4.18
C GLU A 32 -3.92 49.38 -4.19
N ARG A 33 -4.21 48.21 -3.59
CA ARG A 33 -5.59 47.77 -3.36
C ARG A 33 -6.38 48.73 -2.48
N LYS A 34 -5.79 49.24 -1.43
CA LYS A 34 -6.44 50.18 -0.49
C LYS A 34 -6.79 51.51 -1.19
N THR A 35 -5.88 52.06 -1.99
CA THR A 35 -6.15 53.24 -2.80
C THR A 35 -7.28 53.02 -3.80
N ILE A 36 -7.26 51.94 -4.53
CA ILE A 36 -8.32 51.58 -5.48
C ILE A 36 -9.68 51.42 -4.79
N VAL A 37 -9.74 50.78 -3.63
CA VAL A 37 -10.99 50.62 -2.85
C VAL A 37 -11.50 51.98 -2.37
N THR A 38 -10.62 52.89 -2.00
CA THR A 38 -11.02 54.24 -1.59
C THR A 38 -11.54 55.05 -2.79
N GLU A 39 -10.89 54.97 -3.94
CA GLU A 39 -11.38 55.61 -5.19
C GLU A 39 -12.74 55.01 -5.62
N LEU A 40 -12.91 53.70 -5.51
CA LEU A 40 -14.19 53.06 -5.79
C LEU A 40 -15.32 53.59 -4.90
N SER A 41 -15.06 53.74 -3.60
CA SER A 41 -16.05 54.28 -2.65
C SER A 41 -16.41 55.73 -2.96
N THR A 42 -15.44 56.59 -3.34
CA THR A 42 -15.72 57.98 -3.71
C THR A 42 -16.50 58.10 -5.01
N LEU A 43 -16.20 57.27 -6.00
CA LEU A 43 -16.94 57.20 -7.25
C LEU A 43 -18.37 56.68 -7.03
N GLN A 44 -18.59 55.73 -6.15
CA GLN A 44 -19.91 55.25 -5.78
C GLN A 44 -20.75 56.37 -5.13
N THR A 45 -20.17 57.09 -4.17
CA THR A 45 -20.85 58.26 -3.53
C THR A 45 -21.21 59.31 -4.57
N TYR A 46 -20.32 59.61 -5.52
CA TYR A 46 -20.59 60.58 -6.57
C TYR A 46 -21.71 60.08 -7.58
N LEU A 47 -21.75 58.79 -7.84
CA LEU A 47 -22.80 58.17 -8.62
C LEU A 47 -24.16 58.24 -7.92
N ASP A 48 -24.20 58.04 -6.62
CA ASP A 48 -25.42 58.16 -5.80
C ASP A 48 -25.93 59.63 -5.76
N GLU A 49 -25.02 60.62 -5.60
CA GLU A 49 -25.37 62.04 -5.70
C GLU A 49 -25.92 62.41 -7.12
N LEU A 50 -25.31 61.94 -8.18
CA LEU A 50 -25.82 62.15 -9.55
C LEU A 50 -27.18 61.53 -9.76
N ASN A 51 -27.41 60.33 -9.26
CA ASN A 51 -28.70 59.64 -9.36
C ASN A 51 -29.77 60.39 -8.56
N GLU A 52 -29.46 60.96 -7.41
CA GLU A 52 -30.36 61.77 -6.62
C GLU A 52 -30.74 63.08 -7.39
N GLN A 53 -29.74 63.74 -7.97
CA GLN A 53 -29.98 64.93 -8.81
C GLN A 53 -30.81 64.62 -10.09
N ILE A 54 -30.60 63.49 -10.71
CA ILE A 54 -31.40 63.02 -11.83
C ILE A 54 -32.84 62.76 -11.39
N THR A 55 -33.05 62.12 -10.23
CA THR A 55 -34.37 61.82 -9.67
C THR A 55 -35.15 63.10 -9.33
N GLU A 56 -34.46 64.15 -8.86
CA GLU A 56 -35.06 65.46 -8.58
C GLU A 56 -35.47 66.23 -9.85
N LEU A 57 -34.73 66.04 -10.94
CA LEU A 57 -34.96 66.73 -12.22
C LEU A 57 -35.88 66.00 -13.19
N ASP A 58 -36.00 64.67 -13.00
CA ASP A 58 -36.81 63.81 -13.87
C ASP A 58 -38.23 63.65 -13.29
N THR A 59 -39.09 64.56 -13.67
CA THR A 59 -40.52 64.54 -13.32
C THR A 59 -41.33 63.47 -14.08
N THR A 60 -40.72 62.68 -14.89
CA THR A 60 -41.33 61.47 -15.49
C THR A 60 -41.15 60.30 -14.56
N THR A 61 -42.07 60.12 -13.64
CA THR A 61 -42.15 58.93 -12.79
C THR A 61 -42.35 57.67 -13.59
N ILE A 62 -41.31 57.16 -14.19
CA ILE A 62 -41.25 55.76 -14.50
C ILE A 62 -40.70 55.09 -13.23
N ASP A 63 -41.61 54.45 -12.53
CA ASP A 63 -41.30 53.61 -11.40
C ASP A 63 -40.11 52.71 -11.81
N ALA A 64 -38.91 53.06 -11.36
CA ALA A 64 -37.72 52.29 -11.70
C ALA A 64 -37.82 50.94 -11.03
N ALA A 65 -38.45 50.01 -11.73
CA ALA A 65 -38.51 48.66 -11.27
C ALA A 65 -37.10 48.16 -10.95
N LYS A 66 -36.83 47.93 -9.67
CA LYS A 66 -35.57 47.32 -9.23
C LYS A 66 -35.39 46.02 -9.99
N LYS A 67 -34.31 45.90 -10.76
CA LYS A 67 -33.93 44.63 -11.36
C LYS A 67 -33.64 43.64 -10.23
N VAL A 68 -34.51 42.67 -10.07
CA VAL A 68 -34.30 41.56 -9.16
C VAL A 68 -33.94 40.33 -10.02
N SER A 69 -32.92 39.63 -9.61
CA SER A 69 -32.60 38.32 -10.15
C SER A 69 -33.24 37.29 -9.26
N ALA A 70 -34.12 36.48 -9.80
CA ALA A 70 -34.69 35.33 -9.10
C ALA A 70 -33.97 34.07 -9.53
N ILE A 71 -33.45 33.33 -8.57
CA ILE A 71 -32.87 31.99 -8.76
C ILE A 71 -33.89 30.99 -8.25
N THR A 72 -34.31 30.08 -9.09
CA THR A 72 -35.10 28.93 -8.66
C THR A 72 -34.22 27.97 -7.91
N ILE A 73 -34.50 27.76 -6.64
CA ILE A 73 -33.82 26.76 -5.81
C ILE A 73 -34.50 25.41 -6.10
N ASN A 74 -33.78 24.51 -6.72
CA ASN A 74 -34.20 23.13 -6.89
C ASN A 74 -33.61 22.31 -5.75
N GLU A 75 -34.33 21.29 -5.30
CA GLU A 75 -33.76 20.26 -4.42
C GLU A 75 -32.72 19.48 -5.22
N ASP A 76 -31.50 19.46 -4.76
CA ASP A 76 -30.43 18.66 -5.32
C ASP A 76 -29.85 17.75 -4.22
N VAL A 77 -29.35 16.59 -4.62
CA VAL A 77 -28.73 15.66 -3.70
C VAL A 77 -27.32 16.14 -3.42
N PHE A 78 -27.06 16.55 -2.20
CA PHE A 78 -25.73 16.90 -1.76
C PHE A 78 -24.95 15.63 -1.41
N GLU A 79 -24.00 15.26 -2.24
CA GLU A 79 -23.09 14.15 -1.99
C GLU A 79 -21.87 14.65 -1.22
N HIS A 80 -21.63 14.06 -0.06
CA HIS A 80 -20.49 14.37 0.79
C HIS A 80 -19.41 13.34 0.58
N TYR A 81 -18.29 13.75 0.03
CA TYR A 81 -17.10 12.92 -0.13
C TYR A 81 -16.03 13.34 0.86
N PHE A 82 -15.25 12.39 1.32
CA PHE A 82 -14.05 12.68 2.08
C PHE A 82 -12.86 11.87 1.53
N GLU A 83 -11.70 12.50 1.56
CA GLU A 83 -10.45 11.92 1.09
C GLU A 83 -9.59 11.46 2.26
N ILE A 84 -9.02 10.27 2.14
CA ILE A 84 -8.18 9.67 3.16
C ILE A 84 -6.91 9.15 2.51
N GLN A 85 -5.78 9.37 3.18
CA GLN A 85 -4.54 8.75 2.78
C GLN A 85 -4.50 7.29 3.23
N GLY A 86 -4.12 6.43 2.31
CA GLY A 86 -3.90 5.01 2.56
C GLY A 86 -2.55 4.56 2.02
N SER A 87 -2.19 3.34 2.37
CA SER A 87 -0.99 2.69 1.84
C SER A 87 -1.32 1.34 1.23
N VAL A 88 -0.68 1.05 0.10
CA VAL A 88 -0.76 -0.27 -0.53
C VAL A 88 -0.09 -1.31 0.35
N LYS A 89 -0.75 -2.42 0.57
CA LYS A 89 -0.21 -3.60 1.27
C LYS A 89 -0.37 -4.82 0.39
N ALA A 90 0.69 -5.61 0.30
CA ALA A 90 0.60 -6.93 -0.28
C ALA A 90 -0.10 -7.88 0.69
N ASP A 91 -0.97 -8.74 0.21
CA ASP A 91 -1.67 -9.74 1.03
C ASP A 91 -0.69 -10.73 1.66
N LYS A 92 0.39 -11.04 0.94
CA LYS A 92 1.46 -11.91 1.42
C LYS A 92 2.77 -11.16 1.42
N ASN A 93 3.27 -10.86 2.60
CA ASN A 93 4.61 -10.32 2.86
C ASN A 93 5.16 -11.09 4.05
N VAL A 94 6.09 -12.01 3.78
CA VAL A 94 6.58 -12.97 4.76
C VAL A 94 8.09 -12.96 4.80
N ILE A 95 8.63 -12.95 6.01
CA ILE A 95 10.04 -13.21 6.24
C ILE A 95 10.21 -14.72 6.29
N VAL A 96 10.96 -15.28 5.34
CA VAL A 96 11.28 -16.70 5.29
C VAL A 96 12.47 -16.94 6.22
N VAL A 97 12.28 -17.87 7.16
CA VAL A 97 13.30 -18.32 8.11
C VAL A 97 13.54 -19.81 7.93
N PRO A 98 14.73 -20.31 8.23
CA PRO A 98 15.02 -21.75 8.16
C PRO A 98 14.40 -22.49 9.35
N GLU A 99 14.08 -23.76 9.16
CA GLU A 99 13.60 -24.63 10.25
C GLU A 99 14.73 -25.21 11.11
N VAL A 100 15.96 -25.21 10.59
CA VAL A 100 17.15 -25.75 11.24
C VAL A 100 18.29 -24.77 11.21
N GLY A 101 19.20 -24.88 12.17
CA GLY A 101 20.41 -24.07 12.21
C GLY A 101 21.59 -24.74 11.49
N GLY A 102 22.51 -23.94 10.99
CA GLY A 102 23.74 -24.38 10.37
C GLY A 102 24.40 -23.31 9.51
N LEU A 103 25.50 -23.64 8.85
CA LEU A 103 26.21 -22.77 7.93
C LEU A 103 25.46 -22.69 6.61
N ILE A 104 25.23 -21.51 6.09
CA ILE A 104 24.66 -21.30 4.75
C ILE A 104 25.72 -21.70 3.71
N SER A 105 25.46 -22.79 2.99
CA SER A 105 26.35 -23.27 1.94
C SER A 105 26.13 -22.54 0.61
N GLU A 106 24.88 -22.13 0.33
CA GLU A 106 24.52 -21.50 -0.92
C GLU A 106 23.28 -20.62 -0.72
N ILE A 107 23.25 -19.46 -1.39
CA ILE A 107 22.05 -18.63 -1.58
C ILE A 107 21.80 -18.56 -3.08
N SER A 108 20.65 -19.07 -3.51
CA SER A 108 20.34 -19.26 -4.95
C SER A 108 19.47 -18.12 -5.51
N VAL A 109 19.22 -17.06 -4.75
CA VAL A 109 18.33 -15.96 -5.13
C VAL A 109 18.98 -14.60 -4.80
N HIS A 110 18.58 -13.57 -5.56
CA HIS A 110 19.02 -12.19 -5.37
C HIS A 110 17.82 -11.27 -5.12
N GLU A 111 18.08 -10.10 -4.58
CA GLU A 111 17.06 -9.07 -4.43
C GLU A 111 16.51 -8.65 -5.80
N GLY A 112 15.19 -8.56 -5.91
CA GLY A 112 14.49 -8.28 -7.16
C GLY A 112 14.08 -9.52 -7.97
N ASP A 113 14.57 -10.71 -7.64
CA ASP A 113 14.23 -11.93 -8.37
C ASP A 113 12.75 -12.29 -8.17
N GLN A 114 12.12 -12.74 -9.27
CA GLN A 114 10.82 -13.39 -9.23
C GLN A 114 11.00 -14.90 -9.08
N ILE A 115 10.44 -15.46 -8.01
CA ILE A 115 10.57 -16.89 -7.70
C ILE A 115 9.20 -17.55 -7.57
N LEU A 116 9.14 -18.84 -7.96
CA LEU A 116 7.94 -19.66 -7.86
C LEU A 116 7.92 -20.42 -6.51
N LYS A 117 6.74 -20.77 -6.07
CA LYS A 117 6.54 -21.66 -4.91
C LYS A 117 7.37 -22.94 -5.03
N GLY A 118 8.08 -23.26 -3.98
CA GLY A 118 8.97 -24.43 -3.94
C GLY A 118 10.39 -24.20 -4.47
N SER A 119 10.66 -23.07 -5.14
CA SER A 119 12.03 -22.70 -5.57
C SER A 119 12.98 -22.69 -4.38
N ILE A 120 14.20 -23.13 -4.60
CA ILE A 120 15.24 -23.14 -3.58
C ILE A 120 15.72 -21.71 -3.35
N ILE A 121 15.69 -21.27 -2.11
CA ILE A 121 16.17 -19.96 -1.68
C ILE A 121 17.60 -20.06 -1.18
N ALA A 122 17.82 -20.99 -0.26
CA ALA A 122 19.13 -21.21 0.35
C ALA A 122 19.31 -22.68 0.72
N ARG A 123 20.56 -23.10 0.80
CA ARG A 123 20.97 -24.41 1.31
C ARG A 123 21.80 -24.21 2.57
N ILE A 124 21.47 -24.98 3.60
CA ILE A 124 22.22 -25.05 4.84
C ILE A 124 23.06 -26.33 4.78
N ASN A 125 24.27 -26.29 5.30
CA ASN A 125 25.16 -27.44 5.33
C ASN A 125 24.49 -28.60 6.08
N SER A 126 24.42 -29.76 5.43
CA SER A 126 23.79 -30.98 5.94
C SER A 126 24.74 -32.19 5.90
N ASP A 127 26.04 -31.97 5.82
CA ASP A 127 27.04 -33.04 5.63
C ASP A 127 26.95 -34.15 6.69
N VAL A 128 26.72 -33.75 7.95
CA VAL A 128 26.56 -34.71 9.07
C VAL A 128 25.29 -35.57 8.87
N VAL A 129 24.18 -34.94 8.50
CA VAL A 129 22.92 -35.65 8.24
C VAL A 129 23.01 -36.53 7.01
N SER A 130 23.70 -36.05 5.97
CA SER A 130 23.96 -36.81 4.74
C SER A 130 24.82 -38.04 4.98
N SER A 131 25.83 -37.92 5.83
CA SER A 131 26.69 -39.05 6.22
C SER A 131 25.91 -40.09 7.03
N ASN A 132 25.12 -39.65 8.01
CA ASN A 132 24.23 -40.53 8.78
C ASN A 132 23.19 -41.23 7.88
N MET A 133 22.68 -40.53 6.90
CA MET A 133 21.75 -41.12 5.92
C MET A 133 22.37 -42.28 5.16
N LYS A 134 23.62 -42.12 4.66
CA LYS A 134 24.33 -43.19 3.93
C LYS A 134 24.56 -44.40 4.81
N GLU A 135 24.97 -44.21 6.09
CA GLU A 135 25.15 -45.30 7.06
C GLU A 135 23.83 -46.07 7.25
N LEU A 136 22.71 -45.39 7.44
CA LEU A 136 21.39 -46.01 7.57
C LEU A 136 20.94 -46.76 6.30
N GLU A 137 21.30 -46.22 5.14
CA GLU A 137 21.02 -46.90 3.86
C GLU A 137 21.79 -48.21 3.71
N GLU A 138 23.08 -48.25 4.10
CA GLU A 138 23.87 -49.48 4.11
C GLU A 138 23.30 -50.49 5.12
N GLN A 139 22.90 -50.04 6.32
CA GLN A 139 22.25 -50.92 7.29
C GLN A 139 20.91 -51.46 6.80
N ARG A 140 20.09 -50.66 6.14
CA ARG A 140 18.84 -51.09 5.53
C ARG A 140 19.08 -52.14 4.43
N ASP A 141 20.08 -51.94 3.60
CA ASP A 141 20.40 -52.88 2.51
C ASP A 141 20.87 -54.22 3.05
N LEU A 142 21.64 -54.23 4.12
CA LEU A 142 21.98 -55.45 4.83
C LEU A 142 20.75 -56.13 5.46
N ALA A 143 19.88 -55.35 6.12
CA ALA A 143 18.66 -55.88 6.73
C ALA A 143 17.69 -56.43 5.64
N LYS A 144 17.61 -55.78 4.49
CA LYS A 144 16.85 -56.25 3.33
C LYS A 144 17.39 -57.57 2.82
N TYR A 145 18.70 -57.67 2.63
CA TYR A 145 19.35 -58.92 2.22
C TYR A 145 19.03 -60.07 3.19
N MET A 146 19.09 -59.82 4.49
CA MET A 146 18.76 -60.79 5.52
C MET A 146 17.28 -61.22 5.46
N PHE A 147 16.39 -60.26 5.31
CA PHE A 147 14.95 -60.54 5.10
C PHE A 147 14.71 -61.38 3.89
N ASP A 148 15.24 -60.99 2.70
CA ASP A 148 15.07 -61.73 1.43
C ASP A 148 15.61 -63.17 1.54
N LYS A 149 16.75 -63.34 2.30
CA LYS A 149 17.35 -64.65 2.53
C LYS A 149 16.46 -65.51 3.43
N GLN A 150 15.95 -64.98 4.55
CA GLN A 150 15.05 -65.70 5.46
C GLN A 150 13.72 -66.08 4.75
N GLN A 151 13.18 -65.16 3.95
CA GLN A 151 12.01 -65.44 3.15
C GLN A 151 12.26 -66.60 2.18
N SER A 152 13.37 -66.57 1.45
CA SER A 152 13.74 -67.68 0.52
C SER A 152 13.96 -69.02 1.21
N LEU A 153 14.48 -69.06 2.45
CA LEU A 153 14.64 -70.27 3.24
C LEU A 153 13.28 -70.78 3.73
N TYR A 154 12.40 -69.88 4.16
CA TYR A 154 11.02 -70.24 4.55
C TYR A 154 10.21 -70.80 3.38
N ASP A 155 10.29 -70.21 2.21
CA ASP A 155 9.62 -70.65 0.99
C ASP A 155 10.08 -72.05 0.56
N LYS A 156 11.31 -72.44 0.89
CA LYS A 156 11.89 -73.77 0.66
C LYS A 156 11.60 -74.74 1.78
N GLY A 157 10.83 -74.35 2.81
CA GLY A 157 10.47 -75.25 3.93
C GLY A 157 11.58 -75.48 4.98
N VAL A 158 12.68 -74.71 4.91
CA VAL A 158 13.85 -74.84 5.84
C VAL A 158 13.87 -73.80 6.95
N GLY A 159 13.18 -72.65 6.75
CA GLY A 159 13.12 -71.52 7.68
C GLY A 159 11.87 -71.54 8.57
N THR A 160 11.85 -70.68 9.58
CA THR A 160 10.70 -70.45 10.46
C THR A 160 10.02 -69.12 10.13
N GLU A 161 8.71 -69.05 10.25
CA GLU A 161 7.93 -67.82 10.05
C GLU A 161 8.43 -66.71 11.03
N LEU A 162 8.79 -67.08 12.26
CA LEU A 162 9.30 -66.15 13.24
C LEU A 162 10.59 -65.46 12.76
N ALA A 163 11.53 -66.21 12.14
CA ALA A 163 12.77 -65.63 11.62
C ALA A 163 12.51 -64.67 10.48
N VAL A 164 11.54 -64.98 9.58
CA VAL A 164 11.11 -64.03 8.51
C VAL A 164 10.53 -62.77 9.12
N LYS A 165 9.60 -62.91 10.06
CA LYS A 165 8.97 -61.77 10.73
C LYS A 165 9.95 -60.88 11.49
N GLN A 166 10.96 -61.45 12.13
CA GLN A 166 12.02 -60.69 12.81
C GLN A 166 12.87 -59.92 11.80
N ALA A 167 13.31 -60.54 10.70
CA ALA A 167 14.08 -59.87 9.64
C ALA A 167 13.27 -58.79 8.92
N GLU A 168 11.97 -59.07 8.62
CA GLU A 168 11.04 -58.07 8.10
C GLU A 168 10.90 -56.87 9.04
N GLY A 169 10.71 -57.12 10.34
CA GLY A 169 10.57 -56.07 11.33
C GLY A 169 11.81 -55.18 11.39
N GLN A 170 13.02 -55.77 11.35
CA GLN A 170 14.27 -55.00 11.34
C GLN A 170 14.41 -54.14 10.08
N PHE A 171 14.13 -54.72 8.90
CA PHE A 171 14.14 -53.99 7.63
C PHE A 171 13.18 -52.81 7.65
N ARG A 172 11.90 -53.04 8.00
CA ARG A 172 10.89 -51.97 8.10
C ARG A 172 11.25 -50.87 9.09
N THR A 173 11.84 -51.20 10.21
CA THR A 173 12.30 -50.22 11.22
C THR A 173 13.33 -49.26 10.60
N LEU A 174 14.32 -49.82 9.89
CA LEU A 174 15.33 -49.02 9.20
C LEU A 174 14.72 -48.15 8.08
N GLU A 175 13.77 -48.67 7.32
CA GLU A 175 13.05 -47.88 6.31
C GLU A 175 12.34 -46.67 6.95
N GLN A 176 11.65 -46.87 8.07
CA GLN A 176 11.01 -45.75 8.79
C GLN A 176 12.02 -44.75 9.35
N THR A 177 13.14 -45.23 9.86
CA THR A 177 14.23 -44.36 10.37
C THR A 177 14.79 -43.51 9.22
N ILE A 178 15.11 -44.11 8.08
CA ILE A 178 15.57 -43.42 6.86
C ILE A 178 14.56 -42.34 6.43
N LYS A 179 13.28 -42.67 6.36
CA LYS A 179 12.24 -41.71 6.00
C LYS A 179 12.20 -40.50 6.97
N SER A 180 12.40 -40.76 8.25
CA SER A 180 12.47 -39.71 9.27
C SER A 180 13.67 -38.79 9.03
N VAL A 181 14.85 -39.36 8.80
CA VAL A 181 16.09 -38.60 8.53
C VAL A 181 16.00 -37.85 7.18
N GLN A 182 15.37 -38.43 6.16
CA GLN A 182 15.09 -37.73 4.89
C GLN A 182 14.22 -36.49 5.09
N THR A 183 13.19 -36.62 5.92
CA THR A 183 12.34 -35.47 6.28
C THR A 183 13.15 -34.39 6.99
N GLN A 184 14.03 -34.79 7.90
CA GLN A 184 14.92 -33.84 8.58
C GLN A 184 15.92 -33.21 7.60
N GLN A 185 16.50 -33.99 6.68
CA GLN A 185 17.42 -33.47 5.64
C GLN A 185 16.74 -32.45 4.74
N GLY A 186 15.45 -32.66 4.42
CA GLY A 186 14.66 -31.73 3.63
C GLY A 186 14.58 -30.32 4.25
N LYS A 187 14.70 -30.20 5.57
CA LYS A 187 14.66 -28.93 6.30
C LYS A 187 15.91 -28.07 6.13
N PHE A 188 17.02 -28.66 5.65
CA PHE A 188 18.24 -27.93 5.32
C PHE A 188 18.16 -27.20 3.97
N VAL A 189 17.08 -27.39 3.24
CA VAL A 189 16.79 -26.66 1.98
C VAL A 189 15.65 -25.72 2.21
N VAL A 190 15.94 -24.43 2.29
CA VAL A 190 14.93 -23.37 2.44
C VAL A 190 14.25 -23.12 1.09
N ARG A 191 12.93 -23.18 1.07
CA ARG A 191 12.12 -23.04 -0.16
C ARG A 191 11.09 -21.92 -0.03
N ALA A 192 10.72 -21.35 -1.20
CA ALA A 192 9.68 -20.35 -1.28
C ALA A 192 8.29 -20.94 -0.92
N PRO A 193 7.58 -20.33 0.05
CA PRO A 193 6.25 -20.79 0.45
C PRO A 193 5.14 -20.47 -0.56
N PHE A 194 5.35 -19.46 -1.42
CA PHE A 194 4.43 -19.00 -2.46
C PHE A 194 5.21 -18.30 -3.59
N ASP A 195 4.54 -18.02 -4.70
CA ASP A 195 5.10 -17.26 -5.82
C ASP A 195 5.22 -15.78 -5.45
N GLY A 196 6.37 -15.17 -5.71
CA GLY A 196 6.58 -13.77 -5.33
C GLY A 196 7.92 -13.21 -5.76
N TYR A 197 8.18 -12.00 -5.27
CA TYR A 197 9.42 -11.27 -5.49
C TYR A 197 10.25 -11.23 -4.21
N VAL A 198 11.55 -11.42 -4.35
CA VAL A 198 12.52 -11.27 -3.27
C VAL A 198 12.75 -9.78 -3.03
N GLU A 199 12.24 -9.25 -1.92
CA GLU A 199 12.44 -7.84 -1.55
C GLU A 199 13.83 -7.62 -0.97
N GLN A 200 14.27 -8.54 -0.11
CA GLN A 200 15.52 -8.41 0.62
C GLN A 200 16.13 -9.78 0.90
N VAL A 201 17.43 -9.87 0.79
CA VAL A 201 18.25 -11.00 1.23
C VAL A 201 19.05 -10.55 2.45
N PHE A 202 18.92 -11.24 3.60
CA PHE A 202 19.52 -10.80 4.85
C PHE A 202 20.94 -11.33 5.05
N PRO A 203 21.22 -12.66 4.92
CA PRO A 203 22.53 -13.21 5.21
C PRO A 203 23.43 -13.24 3.98
N VAL A 204 24.71 -13.48 4.22
CA VAL A 204 25.68 -13.83 3.19
C VAL A 204 26.02 -15.32 3.22
N GLN A 205 26.44 -15.85 2.08
CA GLN A 205 26.94 -17.23 2.02
C GLN A 205 28.13 -17.39 2.96
N GLY A 206 28.15 -18.49 3.72
CA GLY A 206 29.17 -18.76 4.73
C GLY A 206 28.78 -18.25 6.14
N GLU A 207 27.63 -17.61 6.30
CA GLU A 207 27.11 -17.16 7.59
C GLU A 207 26.37 -18.28 8.33
N MET A 208 26.39 -18.27 9.65
CA MET A 208 25.59 -19.16 10.49
C MET A 208 24.16 -18.65 10.58
N THR A 209 23.20 -19.53 10.34
CA THR A 209 21.76 -19.22 10.42
C THR A 209 21.02 -20.16 11.37
N GLY A 210 19.79 -19.82 11.72
CA GLY A 210 18.92 -20.65 12.57
C GLY A 210 17.46 -20.21 12.54
N PRO A 211 16.56 -20.89 13.27
CA PRO A 211 15.09 -20.67 13.21
C PRO A 211 14.63 -19.25 13.54
N ALA A 212 15.47 -18.43 14.14
CA ALA A 212 15.18 -17.01 14.42
C ALA A 212 15.85 -16.03 13.44
N SER A 213 16.68 -16.54 12.52
CA SER A 213 17.46 -15.71 11.61
C SER A 213 16.72 -15.59 10.25
N PRO A 214 16.37 -14.38 9.79
CA PRO A 214 15.72 -14.19 8.50
C PRO A 214 16.68 -14.56 7.37
N ILE A 215 16.17 -15.23 6.32
CA ILE A 215 16.91 -15.51 5.09
C ILE A 215 16.52 -14.49 4.02
N ILE A 216 15.25 -14.42 3.66
CA ILE A 216 14.74 -13.45 2.70
C ILE A 216 13.41 -12.87 3.17
N ARG A 217 13.06 -11.70 2.62
CA ARG A 217 11.70 -11.20 2.61
C ARG A 217 11.08 -11.47 1.24
N LEU A 218 9.97 -12.19 1.23
CA LEU A 218 9.23 -12.58 0.03
C LEU A 218 7.88 -11.89 0.01
N ILE A 219 7.57 -11.21 -1.10
CA ILE A 219 6.33 -10.46 -1.29
C ILE A 219 5.61 -10.97 -2.53
N ALA A 220 4.31 -11.25 -2.41
CA ALA A 220 3.46 -11.53 -3.55
C ALA A 220 2.78 -10.23 -4.02
N LEU A 221 2.89 -9.93 -5.32
CA LEU A 221 2.28 -8.75 -5.95
C LEU A 221 0.98 -9.08 -6.70
N ASP A 222 0.53 -10.32 -6.65
CA ASP A 222 -0.70 -10.79 -7.33
C ASP A 222 -1.97 -10.25 -6.69
N LYS A 223 -1.92 -10.02 -5.38
CA LYS A 223 -3.02 -9.47 -4.59
C LYS A 223 -2.53 -8.39 -3.65
N MET A 224 -2.98 -7.20 -3.93
CA MET A 224 -2.69 -6.03 -3.11
C MET A 224 -4.00 -5.38 -2.64
N SER A 225 -3.94 -4.76 -1.49
CA SER A 225 -5.03 -3.97 -0.93
C SER A 225 -4.51 -2.63 -0.44
N VAL A 226 -5.34 -1.61 -0.49
CA VAL A 226 -5.07 -0.33 0.17
C VAL A 226 -5.69 -0.38 1.55
N LYS A 227 -4.89 -0.06 2.55
CA LYS A 227 -5.35 0.16 3.93
C LYS A 227 -5.30 1.65 4.21
N ALA A 228 -6.44 2.18 4.65
CA ALA A 228 -6.58 3.57 5.05
C ALA A 228 -7.27 3.63 6.42
N ASP A 229 -6.91 4.63 7.22
CA ASP A 229 -7.45 4.81 8.57
C ASP A 229 -8.42 5.99 8.56
N ILE A 230 -9.71 5.71 8.78
CA ILE A 230 -10.78 6.70 8.83
C ILE A 230 -11.12 7.08 10.26
N SER A 231 -11.50 8.32 10.49
CA SER A 231 -12.02 8.74 11.80
C SER A 231 -13.31 8.02 12.16
N GLU A 232 -13.48 7.67 13.44
CA GLU A 232 -14.71 7.04 13.96
C GLU A 232 -15.98 7.87 13.67
N SER A 233 -15.85 9.18 13.47
CA SER A 233 -16.97 10.07 13.15
C SER A 233 -17.66 9.74 11.83
N TYR A 234 -16.93 9.17 10.86
CA TYR A 234 -17.47 8.78 9.56
C TYR A 234 -18.09 7.38 9.52
N LEU A 235 -17.98 6.62 10.62
CA LEU A 235 -18.43 5.22 10.67
C LEU A 235 -19.92 5.04 10.39
N ARG A 236 -20.75 6.04 10.75
CA ARG A 236 -22.20 5.98 10.51
C ARG A 236 -22.58 6.10 9.03
N GLY A 237 -21.74 6.77 8.23
CA GLY A 237 -21.97 7.00 6.80
C GLY A 237 -21.37 5.93 5.88
N ILE A 238 -20.55 5.03 6.41
CA ILE A 238 -19.79 4.08 5.61
C ILE A 238 -20.29 2.66 5.80
N ASN A 239 -20.47 1.96 4.69
CA ASN A 239 -20.80 0.54 4.68
C ASN A 239 -20.00 -0.20 3.58
N MET A 240 -20.09 -1.54 3.56
CA MET A 240 -19.37 -2.37 2.59
C MET A 240 -19.74 -2.12 1.12
N ASN A 241 -20.88 -1.45 0.88
CA ASN A 241 -21.37 -1.12 -0.46
C ASN A 241 -21.09 0.35 -0.84
N SER A 242 -20.52 1.14 0.08
CA SER A 242 -20.14 2.53 -0.22
C SER A 242 -19.23 2.55 -1.44
N ALA A 243 -19.57 3.43 -2.38
CA ALA A 243 -18.73 3.66 -3.54
C ALA A 243 -17.39 4.27 -3.09
N ALA A 244 -16.32 3.82 -3.71
CA ALA A 244 -15.00 4.29 -3.39
C ALA A 244 -14.20 4.54 -4.68
N GLN A 245 -13.35 5.55 -4.62
CA GLN A 245 -12.38 5.87 -5.66
C GLN A 245 -10.99 5.74 -5.07
N LEU A 246 -10.07 5.23 -5.87
CA LEU A 246 -8.69 5.06 -5.49
C LEU A 246 -7.78 5.81 -6.46
N ARG A 247 -6.94 6.69 -5.95
CA ARG A 247 -5.97 7.46 -6.71
C ARG A 247 -4.55 7.21 -6.19
N PHE A 248 -3.61 7.10 -7.12
CA PHE A 248 -2.18 6.99 -6.84
C PHE A 248 -1.46 8.25 -7.32
N PRO A 249 -1.29 9.27 -6.47
CA PRO A 249 -0.72 10.56 -6.88
C PRO A 249 0.68 10.43 -7.49
N SER A 250 1.49 9.51 -6.97
CA SER A 250 2.87 9.30 -7.44
C SER A 250 2.97 8.70 -8.84
N LEU A 251 1.90 8.05 -9.33
CA LEU A 251 1.88 7.42 -10.65
C LEU A 251 1.23 8.30 -11.72
N GLY A 252 0.57 9.40 -11.33
CA GLY A 252 -0.15 10.27 -12.27
C GLY A 252 -1.29 9.59 -13.02
N LEU A 253 -1.80 8.47 -12.50
CA LEU A 253 -2.89 7.72 -13.12
C LEU A 253 -4.24 8.37 -12.78
N GLU A 254 -5.20 8.21 -13.70
CA GLU A 254 -6.59 8.58 -13.46
C GLU A 254 -7.18 7.83 -12.27
N PRO A 255 -8.10 8.46 -11.51
CA PRO A 255 -8.75 7.81 -10.38
C PRO A 255 -9.51 6.55 -10.82
N ILE A 256 -9.32 5.47 -10.09
CA ILE A 256 -10.03 4.21 -10.29
C ILE A 256 -11.36 4.31 -9.55
N ILE A 257 -12.43 4.39 -10.31
CA ILE A 257 -13.80 4.53 -9.80
C ILE A 257 -14.54 3.20 -9.72
N GLY A 258 -15.66 3.18 -9.02
CA GLY A 258 -16.54 2.00 -8.95
C GLY A 258 -16.03 0.88 -8.06
N LEU A 259 -15.04 1.16 -7.22
CA LEU A 259 -14.57 0.22 -6.22
C LEU A 259 -15.53 0.18 -5.02
N LYS A 260 -15.41 -0.88 -4.22
CA LYS A 260 -16.16 -1.05 -2.97
C LYS A 260 -15.22 -1.41 -1.83
N LEU A 261 -15.59 -1.05 -0.64
CA LEU A 261 -14.85 -1.43 0.56
C LEU A 261 -14.90 -2.96 0.72
N LYS A 262 -13.74 -3.59 0.81
CA LYS A 262 -13.59 -5.02 1.10
C LYS A 262 -13.85 -5.32 2.56
N ARG A 263 -13.34 -4.45 3.44
CA ARG A 263 -13.42 -4.64 4.88
C ARG A 263 -13.44 -3.30 5.62
N ILE A 264 -14.29 -3.23 6.62
CA ILE A 264 -14.28 -2.17 7.64
C ILE A 264 -13.87 -2.83 8.96
N GLY A 265 -12.85 -2.28 9.59
CA GLY A 265 -12.36 -2.76 10.89
C GLY A 265 -13.48 -2.67 11.94
N LYS A 266 -13.47 -3.60 12.89
CA LYS A 266 -14.40 -3.62 14.02
C LYS A 266 -13.78 -3.09 15.32
N PHE A 267 -12.56 -2.58 15.21
CA PHE A 267 -11.79 -2.07 16.34
C PHE A 267 -11.36 -0.64 16.06
N VAL A 268 -11.64 0.25 17.01
CA VAL A 268 -11.18 1.65 16.97
C VAL A 268 -9.80 1.71 17.63
N ASN A 269 -8.83 2.23 16.93
CA ASN A 269 -7.52 2.50 17.51
C ASN A 269 -7.66 3.61 18.58
N PRO A 270 -7.36 3.34 19.85
CA PRO A 270 -7.62 4.29 20.93
C PRO A 270 -6.67 5.51 20.90
N VAL A 271 -5.54 5.41 20.19
CA VAL A 271 -4.53 6.47 20.14
C VAL A 271 -4.98 7.61 19.20
N ASN A 272 -5.46 7.26 18.01
CA ASN A 272 -5.82 8.22 16.97
C ASN A 272 -7.32 8.26 16.64
N ARG A 273 -8.15 7.47 17.33
CA ARG A 273 -9.59 7.37 17.11
C ARG A 273 -9.97 7.04 15.66
N THR A 274 -9.21 6.14 15.05
CA THR A 274 -9.44 5.70 13.67
C THR A 274 -9.84 4.24 13.59
N ILE A 275 -10.46 3.89 12.47
CA ILE A 275 -10.82 2.53 12.08
C ILE A 275 -10.18 2.26 10.73
N THR A 276 -9.52 1.12 10.61
CA THR A 276 -8.88 0.72 9.34
C THR A 276 -9.93 0.20 8.37
N VAL A 277 -9.98 0.79 7.19
CA VAL A 277 -10.72 0.26 6.02
C VAL A 277 -9.76 -0.33 5.02
N GLU A 278 -10.24 -1.29 4.26
CA GLU A 278 -9.46 -2.00 3.27
C GLU A 278 -10.23 -2.10 1.96
N ILE A 279 -9.53 -1.83 0.86
CA ILE A 279 -10.06 -1.91 -0.50
C ILE A 279 -9.08 -2.70 -1.36
N ASP A 280 -9.60 -3.59 -2.19
CA ASP A 280 -8.73 -4.34 -3.12
C ASP A 280 -8.23 -3.42 -4.24
N VAL A 281 -6.95 -3.52 -4.53
CA VAL A 281 -6.36 -2.91 -5.72
C VAL A 281 -6.67 -3.81 -6.90
N PRO A 282 -7.29 -3.31 -7.98
CA PRO A 282 -7.52 -4.11 -9.17
C PRO A 282 -6.22 -4.71 -9.71
N ALA A 283 -6.27 -5.97 -10.12
CA ALA A 283 -5.12 -6.64 -10.70
C ALA A 283 -4.62 -5.90 -11.96
N LYS A 284 -3.28 -5.81 -12.13
CA LYS A 284 -2.61 -5.26 -13.33
C LYS A 284 -2.52 -3.74 -13.47
N ILE A 285 -2.37 -3.01 -12.39
CA ILE A 285 -1.97 -1.61 -12.48
C ILE A 285 -0.44 -1.57 -12.42
N GLU A 286 0.18 -1.19 -13.54
CA GLU A 286 1.64 -1.07 -13.60
C GLU A 286 2.15 0.02 -12.64
N GLY A 287 3.26 -0.27 -11.96
CA GLY A 287 3.90 0.67 -11.04
C GLY A 287 3.33 0.69 -9.63
N VAL A 288 2.25 -0.03 -9.34
CA VAL A 288 1.75 -0.15 -7.97
C VAL A 288 2.61 -1.15 -7.21
N VAL A 289 3.26 -0.66 -6.16
CA VAL A 289 4.14 -1.45 -5.29
C VAL A 289 3.69 -1.32 -3.83
N PRO A 290 4.02 -2.27 -2.97
CA PRO A 290 3.75 -2.18 -1.54
C PRO A 290 4.32 -0.89 -0.93
N ASN A 291 3.62 -0.35 0.05
CA ASN A 291 3.87 0.93 0.73
C ASN A 291 3.71 2.19 -0.14
N LEU A 292 3.28 2.07 -1.40
CA LEU A 292 2.91 3.22 -2.19
C LEU A 292 1.75 3.97 -1.52
N MET A 293 1.85 5.31 -1.49
CA MET A 293 0.79 6.16 -0.97
C MET A 293 -0.37 6.20 -1.97
N SER A 294 -1.56 6.10 -1.44
CA SER A 294 -2.80 6.20 -2.19
C SER A 294 -3.77 7.16 -1.50
N VAL A 295 -4.68 7.72 -2.26
CA VAL A 295 -5.79 8.54 -1.76
C VAL A 295 -7.08 7.77 -2.04
N LEU A 296 -7.81 7.51 -0.99
CA LEU A 296 -9.12 6.87 -1.01
C LEU A 296 -10.19 7.95 -0.83
N THR A 297 -11.13 8.06 -1.75
CA THR A 297 -12.30 8.94 -1.65
C THR A 297 -13.56 8.08 -1.52
N THR A 298 -14.37 8.34 -0.55
CA THR A 298 -15.62 7.60 -0.29
C THR A 298 -16.71 8.51 0.26
#